data_363ad6944dba980b5a9b6955bc02121f
#
_entry.id   363ad6944dba980b5a9b6955bc02121f
#
_cell.length_a   1.000
_cell.length_b   1.000
_cell.length_c   1.000
_cell.angle_alpha   90.00
_cell.angle_beta   90.00
_cell.angle_gamma   90.00
#
_symmetry.space_group_name_H-M   'P 1'
#
loop_
_entity.id
_entity.type
_entity.pdbx_description
1 polymer ?
#
loop_
_entity_poly.entity_id
_entity_poly.type
_entity_poly.pdbx_seq_one_letter_code
_entity_poly.pdbx_strand_id
1 'polypeptide(L)'
;YINEVQKEIGSTVKVQGFIENLRNSKYMAFIVLKDITGKLQITVEKEDHPELVDTIDKLTPDSVITVTGKVMENDYVKMGGIEMIPESIEIESIADALPIVRKEIAATKKKKAVERSSIDQRIDYRWIDLRTDENQLMFKAQSCFVNAMRKFLLDRNFIEIHTPKLIAAASESGSEVFKVDYFDRNAYLAQSPQFYKQMAMAAGFERIFETGPVFRAEKSYTNKHSTEFSGFDLEFSYITSYKDVMKMEEELLTAGLKAVKEQYGEQIKELFGLEVVVPTTPFPVVKLADLYKGLEEEFGYTVDESEKGDLTTEAERLSYDWVKKHYGHEFLFITDYSAEKRAFYHMRDENLSLIHI
;
A
#
# COMPACT_ATOMS: atom_id res chain seq x y z
N TYR A 1 5.90 23.61 1.04
CA TYR A 1 4.99 22.64 0.42
C TYR A 1 3.59 23.22 0.23
N ILE A 2 2.81 22.69 -0.73
CA ILE A 2 1.48 23.21 -1.04
C ILE A 2 0.51 23.11 0.15
N ASN A 3 0.60 22.06 0.96
CA ASN A 3 -0.24 21.91 2.16
C ASN A 3 0.01 22.98 3.25
N GLU A 4 1.11 23.70 3.17
CA GLU A 4 1.46 24.78 4.11
C GLU A 4 0.91 26.13 3.63
N VAL A 5 0.61 26.26 2.34
CA VAL A 5 0.18 27.52 1.70
C VAL A 5 -1.12 28.06 2.30
N GLN A 6 -2.00 27.20 2.77
CA GLN A 6 -3.25 27.62 3.41
C GLN A 6 -3.03 28.46 4.68
N LYS A 7 -1.87 28.36 5.32
CA LYS A 7 -1.49 29.17 6.49
C LYS A 7 -0.96 30.55 6.12
N GLU A 8 -0.70 30.77 4.83
CA GLU A 8 -0.03 31.96 4.29
C GLU A 8 -0.98 32.88 3.52
N ILE A 9 -2.30 32.80 3.81
CA ILE A 9 -3.31 33.66 3.16
C ILE A 9 -2.98 35.14 3.37
N GLY A 10 -2.98 35.90 2.27
CA GLY A 10 -2.59 37.30 2.23
C GLY A 10 -1.08 37.56 2.02
N SER A 11 -0.25 36.52 2.15
CA SER A 11 1.21 36.61 1.97
C SER A 11 1.61 36.24 0.53
N THR A 12 2.78 36.75 0.10
CA THR A 12 3.43 36.29 -1.14
C THR A 12 4.36 35.13 -0.80
N VAL A 13 4.17 34.00 -1.46
CA VAL A 13 4.96 32.79 -1.25
C VAL A 13 5.48 32.23 -2.56
N LYS A 14 6.52 31.40 -2.47
CA LYS A 14 7.11 30.68 -3.61
C LYS A 14 6.77 29.20 -3.50
N VAL A 15 6.17 28.62 -4.55
CA VAL A 15 5.82 27.20 -4.66
C VAL A 15 6.37 26.60 -5.95
N GLN A 16 6.65 25.31 -5.93
CA GLN A 16 7.16 24.58 -7.08
C GLN A 16 6.43 23.25 -7.22
N GLY A 17 6.14 22.82 -8.44
CA GLY A 17 5.45 21.58 -8.68
C GLY A 17 5.22 21.26 -10.15
N PHE A 18 4.47 20.18 -10.37
CA PHE A 18 4.01 19.76 -11.69
C PHE A 18 2.68 20.43 -12.04
N ILE A 19 2.50 20.78 -13.30
CA ILE A 19 1.19 21.21 -13.83
C ILE A 19 0.32 19.96 -14.00
N GLU A 20 -0.64 19.75 -13.10
CA GLU A 20 -1.60 18.64 -13.25
C GLU A 20 -2.66 18.95 -14.29
N ASN A 21 -3.11 20.20 -14.34
CA ASN A 21 -4.11 20.66 -15.31
C ASN A 21 -3.82 22.11 -15.72
N LEU A 22 -4.06 22.41 -16.98
CA LEU A 22 -3.94 23.75 -17.55
C LEU A 22 -5.18 24.07 -18.38
N ARG A 23 -5.88 25.11 -17.99
CA ARG A 23 -6.93 25.72 -18.81
C ARG A 23 -6.50 27.11 -19.19
N ASN A 24 -6.07 27.28 -20.44
CA ASN A 24 -5.63 28.52 -21.01
C ASN A 24 -6.67 29.06 -22.00
N SER A 25 -7.24 30.21 -21.72
CA SER A 25 -8.24 30.89 -22.54
C SER A 25 -7.74 32.28 -22.97
N LYS A 26 -8.51 33.00 -23.75
CA LYS A 26 -8.15 34.33 -24.23
C LYS A 26 -7.86 35.33 -23.13
N TYR A 27 -8.64 35.30 -22.03
CA TYR A 27 -8.60 36.30 -20.96
C TYR A 27 -8.06 35.75 -19.64
N MET A 28 -8.20 34.44 -19.43
CA MET A 28 -7.91 33.79 -18.14
C MET A 28 -7.07 32.53 -18.36
N ALA A 29 -6.13 32.29 -17.48
CA ALA A 29 -5.49 31.01 -17.32
C ALA A 29 -5.68 30.46 -15.90
N PHE A 30 -5.96 29.17 -15.82
CA PHE A 30 -6.05 28.41 -14.57
C PHE A 30 -5.08 27.25 -14.64
N ILE A 31 -4.13 27.24 -13.74
CA ILE A 31 -3.11 26.20 -13.63
C ILE A 31 -3.33 25.48 -12.31
N VAL A 32 -3.50 24.16 -12.35
CA VAL A 32 -3.48 23.33 -11.15
C VAL A 32 -2.07 22.84 -10.97
N LEU A 33 -1.38 23.43 -10.00
CA LEU A 33 -0.03 23.02 -9.58
C LEU A 33 -0.14 21.95 -8.53
N LYS A 34 0.67 20.90 -8.65
CA LYS A 34 0.68 19.75 -7.75
C LYS A 34 2.09 19.46 -7.25
N ASP A 35 2.21 19.26 -5.94
CA ASP A 35 3.36 18.62 -5.32
C ASP A 35 2.95 17.31 -4.62
N ILE A 36 3.85 16.70 -3.85
CA ILE A 36 3.56 15.45 -3.13
C ILE A 36 2.55 15.65 -1.98
N THR A 37 2.32 16.88 -1.54
CA THR A 37 1.48 17.20 -0.39
C THR A 37 0.08 17.66 -0.76
N GLY A 38 -0.11 18.21 -1.97
CA GLY A 38 -1.42 18.73 -2.36
C GLY A 38 -1.43 19.39 -3.72
N LYS A 39 -2.51 20.17 -3.95
CA LYS A 39 -2.78 20.91 -5.18
C LYS A 39 -3.13 22.35 -4.84
N LEU A 40 -2.70 23.26 -5.70
CA LEU A 40 -2.98 24.69 -5.60
C LEU A 40 -3.42 25.22 -6.95
N GLN A 41 -4.52 25.97 -6.99
CA GLN A 41 -4.92 26.70 -8.18
C GLN A 41 -4.11 27.98 -8.30
N ILE A 42 -3.49 28.20 -9.47
CA ILE A 42 -2.90 29.45 -9.89
C ILE A 42 -3.85 30.08 -10.88
N THR A 43 -4.30 31.31 -10.60
CA THR A 43 -5.27 32.04 -11.45
C THR A 43 -4.59 33.27 -12.01
N VAL A 44 -4.64 33.43 -13.34
CA VAL A 44 -4.05 34.56 -14.05
C VAL A 44 -5.09 35.28 -14.88
N GLU A 45 -5.38 36.54 -14.56
CA GLU A 45 -6.08 37.46 -15.45
C GLU A 45 -5.09 38.07 -16.42
N LYS A 46 -5.19 37.71 -17.70
CA LYS A 46 -4.17 38.08 -18.72
C LYS A 46 -4.10 39.57 -19.03
N GLU A 47 -5.18 40.29 -18.76
CA GLU A 47 -5.23 41.76 -18.93
C GLU A 47 -4.41 42.45 -17.83
N ASP A 48 -4.39 41.90 -16.62
CA ASP A 48 -3.66 42.44 -15.48
C ASP A 48 -2.19 41.98 -15.46
N HIS A 49 -1.88 40.84 -16.11
CA HIS A 49 -0.56 40.21 -16.18
C HIS A 49 -0.11 39.93 -17.59
N PRO A 50 -0.01 40.94 -18.48
CA PRO A 50 0.39 40.74 -19.89
C PRO A 50 1.80 40.16 -20.03
N GLU A 51 2.70 40.38 -19.06
CA GLU A 51 4.06 39.85 -19.01
C GLU A 51 4.13 38.32 -18.84
N LEU A 52 3.07 37.69 -18.31
CA LEU A 52 3.02 36.25 -18.08
C LEU A 52 2.45 35.48 -19.27
N VAL A 53 1.81 36.15 -20.22
CA VAL A 53 1.08 35.52 -21.34
C VAL A 53 1.98 34.61 -22.17
N ASP A 54 3.14 35.10 -22.59
CA ASP A 54 4.10 34.34 -23.40
C ASP A 54 4.64 33.11 -22.65
N THR A 55 4.77 33.21 -21.33
CA THR A 55 5.20 32.10 -20.48
C THR A 55 4.10 31.05 -20.39
N ILE A 56 2.87 31.48 -20.13
CA ILE A 56 1.70 30.59 -19.98
C ILE A 56 1.40 29.85 -21.29
N ASP A 57 1.56 30.49 -22.44
CA ASP A 57 1.28 29.89 -23.73
C ASP A 57 2.28 28.77 -24.11
N LYS A 58 3.43 28.71 -23.46
CA LYS A 58 4.43 27.62 -23.60
C LYS A 58 4.17 26.44 -22.68
N LEU A 59 3.34 26.60 -21.63
CA LEU A 59 3.11 25.57 -20.64
C LEU A 59 2.31 24.39 -21.21
N THR A 60 2.69 23.20 -20.79
CA THR A 60 1.99 21.95 -21.08
C THR A 60 1.70 21.19 -19.78
N PRO A 61 0.68 20.32 -19.74
CA PRO A 61 0.49 19.41 -18.61
C PRO A 61 1.78 18.62 -18.31
N ASP A 62 2.02 18.36 -17.04
CA ASP A 62 3.24 17.74 -16.49
C ASP A 62 4.53 18.56 -16.61
N SER A 63 4.51 19.77 -17.17
CA SER A 63 5.63 20.71 -17.02
C SER A 63 5.87 21.05 -15.55
N VAL A 64 7.11 21.33 -15.20
CA VAL A 64 7.50 21.77 -13.86
C VAL A 64 7.69 23.27 -13.87
N ILE A 65 7.03 23.95 -12.96
CA ILE A 65 7.14 25.41 -12.80
C ILE A 65 7.40 25.80 -11.35
N THR A 66 8.02 26.93 -11.19
CA THR A 66 8.11 27.67 -9.95
C THR A 66 7.24 28.92 -10.04
N VAL A 67 6.36 29.12 -9.07
CA VAL A 67 5.46 30.27 -9.04
C VAL A 67 5.69 31.05 -7.75
N THR A 68 5.90 32.34 -7.88
CA THR A 68 5.88 33.30 -6.77
C THR A 68 4.63 34.15 -6.90
N GLY A 69 3.84 34.25 -5.84
CA GLY A 69 2.57 34.98 -5.92
C GLY A 69 1.85 35.09 -4.59
N LYS A 70 0.81 35.89 -4.57
CA LYS A 70 0.00 36.17 -3.40
C LYS A 70 -1.09 35.11 -3.22
N VAL A 71 -1.21 34.57 -2.03
CA VAL A 71 -2.26 33.60 -1.67
C VAL A 71 -3.51 34.36 -1.26
N MET A 72 -4.64 33.98 -1.88
CA MET A 72 -5.95 34.61 -1.65
C MET A 72 -7.01 33.56 -1.32
N GLU A 73 -7.97 33.92 -0.49
CA GLU A 73 -9.19 33.15 -0.30
C GLU A 73 -10.06 33.24 -1.53
N ASN A 74 -10.61 32.11 -1.98
CA ASN A 74 -11.59 32.07 -3.06
C ASN A 74 -12.54 30.87 -2.86
N ASP A 75 -13.75 31.12 -2.39
CA ASP A 75 -14.78 30.10 -2.12
C ASP A 75 -15.22 29.30 -3.36
N TYR A 76 -14.96 29.81 -4.55
CA TYR A 76 -15.25 29.09 -5.81
C TYR A 76 -14.21 28.03 -6.13
N VAL A 77 -13.04 28.07 -5.47
CA VAL A 77 -11.97 27.10 -5.67
C VAL A 77 -12.21 25.87 -4.79
N LYS A 78 -12.65 24.77 -5.40
CA LYS A 78 -12.97 23.53 -4.69
C LYS A 78 -11.76 22.86 -4.02
N MET A 79 -10.54 23.23 -4.40
CA MET A 79 -9.28 22.72 -3.85
C MET A 79 -8.83 23.58 -2.66
N GLY A 80 -9.48 23.41 -1.53
CA GLY A 80 -9.10 24.07 -0.28
C GLY A 80 -9.54 25.53 -0.10
N GLY A 81 -10.38 26.08 -1.00
CA GLY A 81 -10.91 27.44 -0.87
C GLY A 81 -9.87 28.55 -1.02
N ILE A 82 -8.72 28.27 -1.63
CA ILE A 82 -7.63 29.22 -1.86
C ILE A 82 -7.13 29.16 -3.30
N GLU A 83 -6.58 30.26 -3.76
CA GLU A 83 -5.84 30.36 -5.01
C GLU A 83 -4.60 31.24 -4.85
N MET A 84 -3.70 31.16 -5.80
CA MET A 84 -2.55 32.03 -5.89
C MET A 84 -2.65 32.92 -7.12
N ILE A 85 -2.50 34.21 -6.91
CA ILE A 85 -2.34 35.19 -7.98
C ILE A 85 -0.84 35.36 -8.20
N PRO A 86 -0.28 34.94 -9.36
CA PRO A 86 1.16 34.94 -9.54
C PRO A 86 1.70 36.33 -9.85
N GLU A 87 2.83 36.64 -9.25
CA GLU A 87 3.70 37.78 -9.60
C GLU A 87 4.75 37.35 -10.63
N SER A 88 5.18 36.08 -10.58
CA SER A 88 6.10 35.50 -11.57
C SER A 88 5.87 33.99 -11.72
N ILE A 89 6.16 33.50 -12.93
CA ILE A 89 6.15 32.08 -13.29
C ILE A 89 7.47 31.78 -13.99
N GLU A 90 8.29 30.92 -13.36
CA GLU A 90 9.54 30.41 -13.91
C GLU A 90 9.32 28.99 -14.45
N ILE A 91 9.71 28.73 -15.69
CA ILE A 91 9.63 27.38 -16.29
C ILE A 91 10.91 26.63 -15.94
N GLU A 92 10.78 25.57 -15.12
CA GLU A 92 11.91 24.70 -14.79
C GLU A 92 12.11 23.63 -15.88
N SER A 93 11.01 23.07 -16.40
CA SER A 93 11.04 22.06 -17.47
C SER A 93 9.71 22.04 -18.19
N ILE A 94 9.76 21.98 -19.52
CA ILE A 94 8.57 21.76 -20.37
C ILE A 94 8.44 20.25 -20.62
N ALA A 95 7.25 19.73 -20.43
CA ALA A 95 6.94 18.34 -20.73
C ALA A 95 6.45 18.18 -22.18
N ASP A 96 6.92 17.12 -22.84
CA ASP A 96 6.37 16.63 -24.10
C ASP A 96 4.99 15.99 -23.89
N ALA A 97 4.32 15.67 -25.00
CA ALA A 97 3.06 14.93 -24.96
C ALA A 97 3.24 13.59 -24.24
N LEU A 98 2.36 13.30 -23.28
CA LEU A 98 2.48 12.08 -22.51
C LEU A 98 2.25 10.83 -23.38
N PRO A 99 3.09 9.78 -23.25
CA PRO A 99 2.95 8.54 -24.01
C PRO A 99 1.79 7.65 -23.53
N ILE A 100 1.20 7.97 -22.37
CA ILE A 100 0.08 7.22 -21.76
C ILE A 100 -1.04 8.14 -21.30
N VAL A 101 -2.25 7.58 -21.32
CA VAL A 101 -3.44 8.18 -20.71
C VAL A 101 -3.60 7.61 -19.28
N ARG A 102 -3.38 8.44 -18.28
CA ARG A 102 -3.39 8.03 -16.87
C ARG A 102 -4.80 7.86 -16.28
N LYS A 103 -5.75 8.64 -16.72
CA LYS A 103 -7.14 8.63 -16.25
C LYS A 103 -8.10 8.55 -17.43
N GLU A 104 -9.18 7.83 -17.24
CA GLU A 104 -10.28 7.84 -18.18
C GLU A 104 -10.92 9.22 -18.25
N ILE A 105 -11.24 9.68 -19.46
CA ILE A 105 -11.92 10.95 -19.69
C ILE A 105 -13.26 10.64 -20.35
N ALA A 106 -14.35 10.91 -19.64
CA ALA A 106 -15.69 10.71 -20.15
C ALA A 106 -15.97 11.57 -21.38
N ALA A 107 -16.78 11.05 -22.29
CA ALA A 107 -17.24 11.79 -23.45
C ALA A 107 -18.02 13.05 -23.04
N THR A 108 -17.82 14.11 -23.79
CA THR A 108 -18.62 15.34 -23.66
C THR A 108 -19.29 15.66 -25.00
N LYS A 109 -20.21 16.64 -25.01
CA LYS A 109 -20.84 17.09 -26.29
C LYS A 109 -19.84 17.52 -27.37
N LYS A 110 -18.59 17.85 -26.98
CA LYS A 110 -17.53 18.38 -27.86
C LYS A 110 -16.31 17.46 -28.00
N LYS A 111 -16.14 16.44 -27.14
CA LYS A 111 -14.97 15.56 -27.12
C LYS A 111 -15.41 14.10 -26.97
N LYS A 112 -14.77 13.19 -27.70
CA LYS A 112 -14.93 11.74 -27.49
C LYS A 112 -14.35 11.32 -26.16
N ALA A 113 -14.84 10.19 -25.61
CA ALA A 113 -14.22 9.54 -24.47
C ALA A 113 -12.78 9.16 -24.82
N VAL A 114 -11.90 9.22 -23.82
CA VAL A 114 -10.53 8.74 -23.92
C VAL A 114 -10.35 7.68 -22.84
N GLU A 115 -10.06 6.47 -23.27
CA GLU A 115 -9.84 5.35 -22.36
C GLU A 115 -8.46 5.45 -21.71
N ARG A 116 -8.37 4.95 -20.49
CA ARG A 116 -7.09 4.80 -19.78
C ARG A 116 -6.22 3.80 -20.54
N SER A 117 -4.91 4.07 -20.63
CA SER A 117 -3.95 3.14 -21.23
C SER A 117 -3.95 1.78 -20.54
N SER A 118 -3.64 0.72 -21.30
CA SER A 118 -3.53 -0.64 -20.76
C SER A 118 -2.55 -0.72 -19.60
N ILE A 119 -2.65 -1.76 -18.78
CA ILE A 119 -1.74 -1.97 -17.65
C ILE A 119 -0.30 -2.12 -18.12
N ASP A 120 -0.05 -2.81 -19.24
CA ASP A 120 1.29 -3.01 -19.79
C ASP A 120 1.93 -1.68 -20.17
N GLN A 121 1.21 -0.84 -20.93
CA GLN A 121 1.69 0.50 -21.28
C GLN A 121 1.97 1.38 -20.06
N ARG A 122 1.14 1.28 -19.01
CA ARG A 122 1.35 2.04 -17.77
C ARG A 122 2.52 1.51 -16.96
N ILE A 123 2.84 0.24 -17.05
CA ILE A 123 4.04 -0.34 -16.45
C ILE A 123 5.29 0.13 -17.19
N ASP A 124 5.28 0.15 -18.52
CA ASP A 124 6.40 0.64 -19.33
C ASP A 124 6.72 2.12 -19.06
N TYR A 125 5.70 2.92 -18.71
CA TYR A 125 5.86 4.31 -18.33
C TYR A 125 5.50 4.55 -16.85
N ARG A 126 5.94 3.64 -15.98
CA ARG A 126 5.55 3.59 -14.56
C ARG A 126 5.78 4.92 -13.82
N TRP A 127 6.89 5.61 -14.08
CA TRP A 127 7.21 6.91 -13.46
C TRP A 127 6.19 8.01 -13.80
N ILE A 128 5.50 7.93 -14.92
CA ILE A 128 4.41 8.83 -15.29
C ILE A 128 3.11 8.39 -14.62
N ASP A 129 2.79 7.09 -14.67
CA ASP A 129 1.58 6.53 -14.06
C ASP A 129 1.55 6.76 -12.53
N LEU A 130 2.71 6.72 -11.87
CA LEU A 130 2.85 6.99 -10.44
C LEU A 130 2.51 8.43 -10.00
N ARG A 131 2.35 9.36 -10.94
CA ARG A 131 1.93 10.75 -10.63
C ARG A 131 0.43 10.88 -10.31
N THR A 132 -0.37 9.83 -10.54
CA THR A 132 -1.80 9.85 -10.19
C THR A 132 -2.02 9.86 -8.68
N ASP A 133 -3.11 10.49 -8.23
CA ASP A 133 -3.44 10.56 -6.81
C ASP A 133 -3.63 9.17 -6.21
N GLU A 134 -4.30 8.29 -6.95
CA GLU A 134 -4.59 6.92 -6.57
C GLU A 134 -3.30 6.13 -6.30
N ASN A 135 -2.33 6.20 -7.23
CA ASN A 135 -1.05 5.52 -7.06
C ASN A 135 -0.23 6.12 -5.92
N GLN A 136 -0.18 7.45 -5.81
CA GLN A 136 0.54 8.11 -4.72
C GLN A 136 -0.08 7.79 -3.35
N LEU A 137 -1.41 7.77 -3.26
CA LEU A 137 -2.10 7.43 -2.01
C LEU A 137 -1.81 6.00 -1.58
N MET A 138 -1.74 5.05 -2.50
CA MET A 138 -1.37 3.66 -2.21
C MET A 138 -0.03 3.56 -1.48
N PHE A 139 1.02 4.24 -1.98
CA PHE A 139 2.34 4.25 -1.33
C PHE A 139 2.34 5.00 0.00
N LYS A 140 1.60 6.11 0.11
CA LYS A 140 1.45 6.86 1.36
C LYS A 140 0.76 6.02 2.43
N ALA A 141 -0.33 5.33 2.07
CA ALA A 141 -1.06 4.43 2.96
C ALA A 141 -0.20 3.24 3.42
N GLN A 142 0.54 2.61 2.49
CA GLN A 142 1.48 1.54 2.80
C GLN A 142 2.57 2.02 3.78
N SER A 143 3.18 3.17 3.51
CA SER A 143 4.20 3.76 4.39
C SER A 143 3.64 4.07 5.78
N CYS A 144 2.43 4.63 5.87
CA CYS A 144 1.74 4.90 7.12
C CYS A 144 1.50 3.60 7.92
N PHE A 145 0.96 2.58 7.26
CA PHE A 145 0.68 1.27 7.85
C PHE A 145 1.94 0.63 8.44
N VAL A 146 3.00 0.51 7.63
CA VAL A 146 4.26 -0.10 8.06
C VAL A 146 4.91 0.69 9.21
N ASN A 147 4.92 2.02 9.13
CA ASN A 147 5.51 2.85 10.19
C ASN A 147 4.71 2.77 11.50
N ALA A 148 3.39 2.66 11.45
CA ALA A 148 2.56 2.45 12.64
C ALA A 148 2.83 1.10 13.29
N MET A 149 2.94 0.03 12.49
CA MET A 149 3.32 -1.30 12.96
C MET A 149 4.73 -1.31 13.57
N ARG A 150 5.69 -0.66 12.90
CA ARG A 150 7.06 -0.50 13.41
C ARG A 150 7.07 0.22 14.76
N LYS A 151 6.36 1.34 14.87
CA LYS A 151 6.23 2.08 16.13
C LYS A 151 5.59 1.21 17.22
N PHE A 152 4.53 0.47 16.91
CA PHE A 152 3.85 -0.42 17.84
C PHE A 152 4.82 -1.45 18.45
N LEU A 153 5.70 -2.04 17.63
CA LEU A 153 6.69 -3.00 18.09
C LEU A 153 7.83 -2.35 18.90
N LEU A 154 8.36 -1.20 18.43
CA LEU A 154 9.40 -0.46 19.17
C LEU A 154 8.92 -0.03 20.56
N ASP A 155 7.67 0.41 20.68
CA ASP A 155 7.05 0.76 21.98
C ASP A 155 6.91 -0.46 22.93
N ARG A 156 7.07 -1.70 22.39
CA ARG A 156 7.01 -2.97 23.13
C ARG A 156 8.37 -3.66 23.27
N ASN A 157 9.43 -2.86 23.15
CA ASN A 157 10.83 -3.30 23.30
C ASN A 157 11.28 -4.32 22.22
N PHE A 158 10.68 -4.32 21.04
CA PHE A 158 11.24 -5.03 19.91
C PHE A 158 12.42 -4.25 19.32
N ILE A 159 13.41 -4.99 18.84
CA ILE A 159 14.58 -4.45 18.16
C ILE A 159 14.43 -4.74 16.67
N GLU A 160 14.51 -3.72 15.82
CA GLU A 160 14.55 -3.93 14.36
C GLU A 160 15.95 -4.43 13.98
N ILE A 161 15.99 -5.55 13.26
CA ILE A 161 17.22 -6.13 12.72
C ILE A 161 17.17 -6.14 11.20
N HIS A 162 18.34 -6.22 10.57
CA HIS A 162 18.48 -6.32 9.12
C HIS A 162 19.37 -7.52 8.80
N THR A 163 18.80 -8.53 8.17
CA THR A 163 19.48 -9.81 7.91
C THR A 163 20.00 -9.89 6.48
N PRO A 164 21.03 -10.68 6.22
CA PRO A 164 21.53 -10.94 4.88
C PRO A 164 20.47 -11.51 3.96
N LYS A 165 20.44 -11.05 2.71
CA LYS A 165 19.53 -11.56 1.66
C LYS A 165 20.23 -12.46 0.64
N LEU A 166 21.55 -12.51 0.66
CA LEU A 166 22.36 -13.56 0.00
C LEU A 166 22.78 -14.56 1.06
N ILE A 167 22.27 -15.79 0.99
CA ILE A 167 22.45 -16.83 2.00
C ILE A 167 23.05 -18.10 1.39
N ALA A 168 23.67 -18.94 2.22
CA ALA A 168 24.38 -20.14 1.76
C ALA A 168 23.44 -21.34 1.52
N ALA A 169 22.23 -21.34 2.07
CA ALA A 169 21.27 -22.44 1.98
C ALA A 169 19.82 -21.92 2.02
N ALA A 170 18.88 -22.73 1.54
CA ALA A 170 17.45 -22.45 1.67
C ALA A 170 17.04 -22.37 3.15
N SER A 171 16.20 -21.39 3.50
CA SER A 171 15.70 -21.18 4.86
C SER A 171 14.34 -21.80 5.12
N GLU A 172 13.59 -22.11 4.07
CA GLU A 172 12.24 -22.66 4.16
C GLU A 172 12.15 -24.02 3.44
N SER A 173 11.55 -25.01 4.10
CA SER A 173 11.27 -26.30 3.48
C SER A 173 10.08 -26.18 2.51
N GLY A 174 10.20 -26.77 1.33
CA GLY A 174 9.13 -26.86 0.35
C GLY A 174 8.96 -25.67 -0.59
N SER A 175 9.71 -24.60 -0.42
CA SER A 175 9.74 -23.47 -1.36
C SER A 175 10.98 -23.51 -2.24
N GLU A 176 10.82 -23.24 -3.54
CA GLU A 176 11.94 -23.12 -4.46
C GLU A 176 12.74 -21.83 -4.18
N VAL A 177 14.06 -21.89 -4.40
CA VAL A 177 14.99 -20.77 -4.18
C VAL A 177 15.53 -20.24 -5.48
N PHE A 178 15.74 -18.93 -5.55
CA PHE A 178 16.54 -18.32 -6.60
C PHE A 178 18.01 -18.53 -6.29
N LYS A 179 18.71 -19.22 -7.20
CA LYS A 179 20.16 -19.44 -7.14
C LYS A 179 20.88 -18.27 -7.80
N VAL A 180 21.93 -17.80 -7.15
CA VAL A 180 22.77 -16.70 -7.63
C VAL A 180 24.22 -17.17 -7.70
N ASP A 181 24.90 -16.87 -8.81
CA ASP A 181 26.33 -17.09 -8.92
C ASP A 181 27.07 -16.12 -8.00
N TYR A 182 27.81 -16.66 -7.05
CA TYR A 182 28.53 -15.88 -6.04
C TYR A 182 30.01 -16.26 -6.04
N PHE A 183 30.78 -15.56 -6.86
CA PHE A 183 32.19 -15.83 -7.10
C PHE A 183 32.45 -17.29 -7.57
N ASP A 184 33.11 -18.10 -6.75
CA ASP A 184 33.46 -19.50 -7.00
C ASP A 184 32.42 -20.52 -6.48
N ARG A 185 31.29 -20.03 -5.91
CA ARG A 185 30.23 -20.85 -5.31
C ARG A 185 28.85 -20.31 -5.62
N ASN A 186 27.84 -21.02 -5.16
CA ASN A 186 26.46 -20.56 -5.25
C ASN A 186 26.00 -19.86 -3.96
N ALA A 187 25.23 -18.82 -4.10
CA ALA A 187 24.39 -18.27 -3.05
C ALA A 187 22.92 -18.40 -3.44
N TYR A 188 22.03 -18.09 -2.51
CA TYR A 188 20.59 -18.14 -2.72
C TYR A 188 19.97 -16.85 -2.19
N LEU A 189 18.90 -16.38 -2.83
CA LEU A 189 18.11 -15.28 -2.31
C LEU A 189 17.28 -15.78 -1.12
N ALA A 190 17.26 -15.00 -0.05
CA ALA A 190 16.59 -15.37 1.21
C ALA A 190 15.08 -15.44 1.04
N GLN A 191 14.47 -16.56 1.42
CA GLN A 191 13.03 -16.79 1.43
C GLN A 191 12.34 -16.17 2.66
N SER A 192 13.11 -16.02 3.75
CA SER A 192 12.73 -15.38 5.00
C SER A 192 13.98 -15.11 5.85
N PRO A 193 13.91 -14.34 6.93
CA PRO A 193 15.01 -14.17 7.89
C PRO A 193 15.11 -15.30 8.93
N GLN A 194 14.49 -16.47 8.69
CA GLN A 194 14.25 -17.52 9.69
C GLN A 194 15.48 -17.92 10.52
N PHE A 195 16.61 -18.19 9.86
CA PHE A 195 17.83 -18.58 10.58
C PHE A 195 18.34 -17.48 11.51
N TYR A 196 18.32 -16.24 11.03
CA TYR A 196 18.87 -15.11 11.76
C TYR A 196 17.97 -14.70 12.92
N LYS A 197 16.66 -14.72 12.74
CA LYS A 197 15.73 -14.39 13.82
C LYS A 197 15.79 -15.42 14.95
N GLN A 198 15.91 -16.70 14.64
CA GLN A 198 16.12 -17.76 15.65
C GLN A 198 17.49 -17.66 16.32
N MET A 199 18.56 -17.31 15.58
CA MET A 199 19.86 -17.03 16.19
C MET A 199 19.81 -15.84 17.13
N ALA A 200 19.03 -14.79 16.81
CA ALA A 200 18.83 -13.65 17.69
C ALA A 200 18.11 -14.06 18.99
N MET A 201 17.09 -14.93 18.90
CA MET A 201 16.44 -15.49 20.10
C MET A 201 17.44 -16.25 20.96
N ALA A 202 18.24 -17.14 20.38
CA ALA A 202 19.29 -17.88 21.07
C ALA A 202 20.39 -16.97 21.69
N ALA A 203 20.61 -15.80 21.09
CA ALA A 203 21.52 -14.77 21.59
C ALA A 203 20.91 -13.88 22.70
N GLY A 204 19.64 -14.10 23.07
CA GLY A 204 18.98 -13.35 24.15
C GLY A 204 18.41 -12.00 23.75
N PHE A 205 18.11 -11.77 22.48
CA PHE A 205 17.45 -10.53 22.03
C PHE A 205 15.99 -10.43 22.47
N GLU A 206 15.35 -11.55 22.77
CA GLU A 206 13.99 -11.70 23.27
C GLU A 206 12.87 -11.24 22.33
N ARG A 207 13.00 -10.10 21.68
CA ARG A 207 12.00 -9.50 20.79
C ARG A 207 12.67 -8.81 19.63
N ILE A 208 12.45 -9.29 18.42
CA ILE A 208 13.00 -8.70 17.21
C ILE A 208 11.95 -8.64 16.10
N PHE A 209 12.18 -7.76 15.14
CA PHE A 209 11.45 -7.76 13.88
C PHE A 209 12.34 -7.29 12.74
N GLU A 210 11.94 -7.59 11.52
CA GLU A 210 12.56 -7.09 10.30
C GLU A 210 11.47 -6.71 9.30
N THR A 211 11.69 -5.61 8.58
CA THR A 211 10.92 -5.26 7.38
C THR A 211 11.88 -5.23 6.21
N GLY A 212 11.71 -6.13 5.25
CA GLY A 212 12.65 -6.23 4.14
C GLY A 212 12.22 -7.19 3.03
N PRO A 213 12.97 -7.19 1.91
CA PRO A 213 12.67 -8.05 0.78
C PRO A 213 12.92 -9.52 1.10
N VAL A 214 12.04 -10.38 0.59
CA VAL A 214 12.16 -11.83 0.61
C VAL A 214 11.77 -12.38 -0.76
N PHE A 215 12.31 -13.57 -1.10
CA PHE A 215 12.26 -14.11 -2.44
C PHE A 215 11.82 -15.57 -2.42
N ARG A 216 10.83 -15.90 -3.19
CA ARG A 216 10.36 -17.27 -3.35
C ARG A 216 10.25 -17.60 -4.83
N ALA A 217 10.93 -18.61 -5.33
CA ALA A 217 10.94 -18.99 -6.73
C ALA A 217 9.73 -19.86 -7.11
N GLU A 218 8.57 -19.57 -6.52
CA GLU A 218 7.33 -20.28 -6.77
C GLU A 218 6.77 -19.93 -8.15
N LYS A 219 6.52 -20.93 -8.97
CA LYS A 219 5.91 -20.79 -10.29
C LYS A 219 4.41 -20.62 -10.16
N SER A 220 3.98 -19.48 -9.62
CA SER A 220 2.58 -19.15 -9.45
C SER A 220 2.22 -17.90 -10.25
N TYR A 221 1.12 -17.96 -10.98
CA TYR A 221 0.59 -16.86 -11.77
C TYR A 221 -0.67 -16.27 -11.13
N THR A 222 -0.76 -16.28 -9.80
CA THR A 222 -1.90 -15.72 -9.07
C THR A 222 -1.58 -14.33 -8.54
N ASN A 223 -2.61 -13.54 -8.29
CA ASN A 223 -2.47 -12.21 -7.68
C ASN A 223 -1.98 -12.25 -6.21
N LYS A 224 -1.93 -13.44 -5.60
CA LYS A 224 -1.50 -13.65 -4.21
C LYS A 224 -0.03 -14.03 -4.06
N HIS A 225 0.66 -14.40 -5.14
CA HIS A 225 2.01 -14.92 -5.10
C HIS A 225 2.93 -14.04 -5.94
N SER A 226 3.85 -13.35 -5.29
CA SER A 226 4.96 -12.66 -5.94
C SER A 226 6.25 -13.39 -5.65
N THR A 227 7.15 -13.39 -6.63
CA THR A 227 8.49 -13.99 -6.46
C THR A 227 9.42 -13.12 -5.61
N GLU A 228 9.10 -11.83 -5.49
CA GLU A 228 9.74 -10.88 -4.58
C GLU A 228 8.67 -10.05 -3.88
N PHE A 229 8.75 -9.94 -2.57
CA PHE A 229 7.83 -9.13 -1.76
C PHE A 229 8.53 -8.64 -0.49
N SER A 230 7.97 -7.59 0.13
CA SER A 230 8.44 -7.12 1.43
C SER A 230 7.74 -7.89 2.54
N GLY A 231 8.51 -8.66 3.30
CA GLY A 231 8.04 -9.31 4.52
C GLY A 231 8.04 -8.34 5.70
N PHE A 232 7.04 -8.47 6.56
CA PHE A 232 7.04 -7.90 7.91
C PHE A 232 7.10 -9.08 8.87
N ASP A 233 8.28 -9.38 9.36
CA ASP A 233 8.60 -10.60 10.11
C ASP A 233 8.99 -10.27 11.54
N LEU A 234 8.50 -11.03 12.51
CA LEU A 234 8.83 -10.83 13.91
C LEU A 234 9.05 -12.16 14.63
N GLU A 235 9.85 -12.12 15.70
CA GLU A 235 10.12 -13.26 16.56
C GLU A 235 10.20 -12.77 18.00
N PHE A 236 9.59 -13.49 18.94
CA PHE A 236 9.69 -13.13 20.36
C PHE A 236 9.61 -14.35 21.28
N SER A 237 10.32 -14.25 22.39
CA SER A 237 10.47 -15.28 23.40
C SER A 237 9.46 -15.12 24.55
N TYR A 238 9.51 -16.08 25.49
CA TYR A 238 8.72 -16.08 26.73
C TYR A 238 7.22 -16.11 26.50
N ILE A 239 6.80 -16.81 25.46
CA ILE A 239 5.39 -17.11 25.22
C ILE A 239 4.98 -18.38 25.97
N THR A 240 3.72 -18.47 26.36
CA THR A 240 3.13 -19.64 27.00
C THR A 240 2.30 -20.46 26.02
N SER A 241 1.81 -19.82 24.94
CA SER A 241 0.96 -20.44 23.96
C SER A 241 1.04 -19.69 22.62
N TYR A 242 0.72 -20.35 21.53
CA TYR A 242 0.52 -19.72 20.23
C TYR A 242 -0.52 -18.56 20.28
N LYS A 243 -1.41 -18.56 21.26
CA LYS A 243 -2.38 -17.47 21.48
C LYS A 243 -1.72 -16.14 21.81
N ASP A 244 -0.50 -16.17 22.37
CA ASP A 244 0.28 -14.96 22.60
C ASP A 244 0.72 -14.32 21.27
N VAL A 245 1.01 -15.16 20.27
CA VAL A 245 1.34 -14.71 18.91
C VAL A 245 0.10 -14.14 18.23
N MET A 246 -1.04 -14.84 18.28
CA MET A 246 -2.32 -14.34 17.73
C MET A 246 -2.67 -12.97 18.31
N LYS A 247 -2.55 -12.80 19.64
CA LYS A 247 -2.79 -11.53 20.31
C LYS A 247 -1.86 -10.42 19.81
N MET A 248 -0.59 -10.72 19.64
CA MET A 248 0.39 -9.77 19.10
C MET A 248 0.01 -9.35 17.68
N GLU A 249 -0.37 -10.29 16.83
CA GLU A 249 -0.75 -10.05 15.44
C GLU A 249 -2.01 -9.19 15.31
N GLU A 250 -3.08 -9.51 16.05
CA GLU A 250 -4.32 -8.73 16.01
C GLU A 250 -4.12 -7.29 16.49
N GLU A 251 -3.34 -7.07 17.56
CA GLU A 251 -3.01 -5.74 18.05
C GLU A 251 -2.14 -4.96 17.05
N LEU A 252 -1.17 -5.61 16.41
CA LEU A 252 -0.27 -5.04 15.42
C LEU A 252 -1.03 -4.57 14.18
N LEU A 253 -1.86 -5.44 13.61
CA LEU A 253 -2.69 -5.12 12.44
C LEU A 253 -3.69 -4.00 12.75
N THR A 254 -4.33 -4.05 13.91
CA THR A 254 -5.25 -3.02 14.37
C THR A 254 -4.57 -1.66 14.49
N ALA A 255 -3.35 -1.60 15.03
CA ALA A 255 -2.57 -0.37 15.14
C ALA A 255 -2.23 0.21 13.75
N GLY A 256 -1.83 -0.63 12.80
CA GLY A 256 -1.54 -0.22 11.43
C GLY A 256 -2.76 0.33 10.71
N LEU A 257 -3.89 -0.39 10.74
CA LEU A 257 -5.14 0.03 10.09
C LEU A 257 -5.74 1.29 10.72
N LYS A 258 -5.63 1.43 12.05
CA LYS A 258 -6.06 2.64 12.75
C LYS A 258 -5.31 3.87 12.25
N ALA A 259 -3.99 3.79 12.14
CA ALA A 259 -3.17 4.89 11.64
C ALA A 259 -3.54 5.27 10.19
N VAL A 260 -3.75 4.28 9.32
CA VAL A 260 -4.19 4.53 7.93
C VAL A 260 -5.55 5.21 7.90
N LYS A 261 -6.51 4.74 8.70
CA LYS A 261 -7.84 5.34 8.79
C LYS A 261 -7.79 6.80 9.24
N GLU A 262 -7.01 7.07 10.30
CA GLU A 262 -6.88 8.42 10.86
C GLU A 262 -6.20 9.39 9.89
N GLN A 263 -5.20 8.94 9.13
CA GLN A 263 -4.41 9.81 8.27
C GLN A 263 -4.95 9.90 6.83
N TYR A 264 -5.48 8.81 6.29
CA TYR A 264 -5.85 8.70 4.87
C TYR A 264 -7.25 8.17 4.60
N GLY A 265 -8.05 7.89 5.64
CA GLY A 265 -9.37 7.28 5.50
C GLY A 265 -10.30 8.05 4.56
N GLU A 266 -10.38 9.37 4.71
CA GLU A 266 -11.22 10.21 3.85
C GLU A 266 -10.73 10.21 2.39
N GLN A 267 -9.42 10.29 2.17
CA GLN A 267 -8.85 10.26 0.82
C GLN A 267 -9.05 8.90 0.14
N ILE A 268 -8.94 7.81 0.90
CA ILE A 268 -9.22 6.45 0.41
C ILE A 268 -10.70 6.33 0.00
N LYS A 269 -11.60 6.86 0.82
CA LYS A 269 -13.02 6.88 0.52
C LYS A 269 -13.34 7.70 -0.73
N GLU A 270 -12.74 8.88 -0.86
CA GLU A 270 -12.95 9.76 -2.01
C GLU A 270 -12.43 9.14 -3.32
N LEU A 271 -11.21 8.57 -3.32
CA LEU A 271 -10.55 8.09 -4.54
C LEU A 271 -10.95 6.67 -4.94
N PHE A 272 -11.22 5.80 -3.97
CA PHE A 272 -11.50 4.38 -4.21
C PHE A 272 -12.92 3.94 -3.85
N GLY A 273 -13.70 4.80 -3.18
CA GLY A 273 -15.04 4.44 -2.69
C GLY A 273 -15.01 3.39 -1.56
N LEU A 274 -13.87 3.21 -0.90
CA LEU A 274 -13.66 2.21 0.15
C LEU A 274 -13.54 2.85 1.51
N GLU A 275 -14.05 2.20 2.54
CA GLU A 275 -13.84 2.60 3.93
C GLU A 275 -12.77 1.73 4.59
N VAL A 276 -11.82 2.35 5.26
CA VAL A 276 -10.85 1.62 6.08
C VAL A 276 -11.53 1.14 7.35
N VAL A 277 -11.68 -0.17 7.46
CA VAL A 277 -12.22 -0.82 8.66
C VAL A 277 -11.09 -1.06 9.65
N VAL A 278 -11.26 -0.54 10.87
CA VAL A 278 -10.36 -0.86 12.00
C VAL A 278 -11.02 -2.00 12.77
N PRO A 279 -10.40 -3.19 12.79
CA PRO A 279 -11.00 -4.35 13.43
C PRO A 279 -11.08 -4.17 14.95
N THR A 280 -12.07 -4.80 15.56
CA THR A 280 -12.14 -4.94 17.02
C THR A 280 -11.32 -6.16 17.48
N THR A 281 -10.68 -6.07 18.63
CA THR A 281 -9.99 -7.21 19.24
C THR A 281 -10.79 -7.79 20.41
N PRO A 282 -10.73 -9.10 20.66
CA PRO A 282 -10.01 -10.13 19.92
C PRO A 282 -10.66 -10.47 18.57
N PHE A 283 -9.86 -10.96 17.61
CA PHE A 283 -10.40 -11.49 16.37
C PHE A 283 -11.13 -12.82 16.63
N PRO A 284 -12.17 -13.15 15.85
CA PRO A 284 -12.80 -14.45 15.88
C PRO A 284 -11.81 -15.59 15.64
N VAL A 285 -11.97 -16.68 16.34
CA VAL A 285 -11.16 -17.90 16.19
C VAL A 285 -12.08 -19.06 15.84
N VAL A 286 -11.82 -19.75 14.75
CA VAL A 286 -12.63 -20.86 14.25
C VAL A 286 -11.72 -22.02 13.86
N LYS A 287 -12.13 -23.24 14.21
CA LYS A 287 -11.43 -24.45 13.75
C LYS A 287 -11.68 -24.69 12.28
N LEU A 288 -10.68 -25.17 11.55
CA LEU A 288 -10.81 -25.43 10.12
C LEU A 288 -11.99 -26.36 9.79
N ALA A 289 -12.20 -27.40 10.60
CA ALA A 289 -13.30 -28.32 10.42
C ALA A 289 -14.68 -27.67 10.60
N ASP A 290 -14.81 -26.75 11.58
CA ASP A 290 -16.06 -26.02 11.80
C ASP A 290 -16.31 -25.00 10.68
N LEU A 291 -15.24 -24.39 10.16
CA LEU A 291 -15.36 -23.52 8.99
C LEU A 291 -15.83 -24.28 7.76
N TYR A 292 -15.24 -25.45 7.45
CA TYR A 292 -15.70 -26.28 6.32
C TYR A 292 -17.18 -26.63 6.44
N LYS A 293 -17.62 -27.03 7.63
CA LYS A 293 -19.03 -27.32 7.88
C LYS A 293 -19.93 -26.10 7.64
N GLY A 294 -19.50 -24.93 8.12
CA GLY A 294 -20.24 -23.69 7.89
C GLY A 294 -20.32 -23.29 6.42
N LEU A 295 -19.24 -23.50 5.66
CA LEU A 295 -19.22 -23.24 4.21
C LEU A 295 -20.10 -24.19 3.42
N GLU A 296 -20.15 -25.47 3.82
CA GLU A 296 -21.05 -26.45 3.22
C GLU A 296 -22.52 -26.14 3.50
N GLU A 297 -22.87 -25.88 4.76
CA GLU A 297 -24.24 -25.59 5.18
C GLU A 297 -24.82 -24.31 4.56
N GLU A 298 -24.01 -23.27 4.39
CA GLU A 298 -24.50 -21.96 3.96
C GLU A 298 -24.32 -21.68 2.47
N PHE A 299 -23.24 -22.17 1.88
CA PHE A 299 -22.88 -21.88 0.49
C PHE A 299 -22.91 -23.13 -0.41
N GLY A 300 -23.17 -24.32 0.18
CA GLY A 300 -23.12 -25.60 -0.56
C GLY A 300 -21.71 -25.95 -1.04
N TYR A 301 -20.67 -25.36 -0.39
CA TYR A 301 -19.28 -25.58 -0.77
C TYR A 301 -18.69 -26.75 0.01
N THR A 302 -18.36 -27.83 -0.70
CA THR A 302 -17.68 -28.98 -0.13
C THR A 302 -16.25 -29.04 -0.59
N VAL A 303 -15.31 -29.15 0.36
CA VAL A 303 -13.88 -29.25 0.07
C VAL A 303 -13.56 -30.63 -0.48
N ASP A 304 -12.82 -30.69 -1.58
CA ASP A 304 -12.36 -31.95 -2.18
C ASP A 304 -11.43 -32.69 -1.18
N GLU A 305 -11.50 -34.02 -1.13
CA GLU A 305 -10.69 -34.85 -0.23
C GLU A 305 -9.19 -34.60 -0.40
N SER A 306 -8.74 -34.33 -1.64
CA SER A 306 -7.34 -34.04 -1.96
C SER A 306 -6.85 -32.66 -1.43
N GLU A 307 -7.81 -31.75 -1.16
CA GLU A 307 -7.55 -30.39 -0.70
C GLU A 307 -7.85 -30.19 0.79
N LYS A 308 -8.44 -31.20 1.45
CA LYS A 308 -8.69 -31.16 2.89
C LYS A 308 -7.42 -30.90 3.68
N GLY A 309 -7.53 -30.07 4.70
CA GLY A 309 -6.44 -29.69 5.60
C GLY A 309 -5.78 -28.34 5.26
N ASP A 310 -6.28 -27.64 4.23
CA ASP A 310 -5.91 -26.27 3.90
C ASP A 310 -7.09 -25.53 3.26
N LEU A 311 -7.00 -24.22 3.07
CA LEU A 311 -8.02 -23.44 2.37
C LEU A 311 -7.70 -23.32 0.89
N THR A 312 -8.69 -23.65 0.05
CA THR A 312 -8.65 -23.27 -1.37
C THR A 312 -8.93 -21.78 -1.52
N THR A 313 -8.61 -21.21 -2.68
CA THR A 313 -8.95 -19.82 -2.99
C THR A 313 -10.46 -19.53 -2.87
N GLU A 314 -11.30 -20.51 -3.24
CA GLU A 314 -12.75 -20.37 -3.11
C GLU A 314 -13.18 -20.42 -1.64
N ALA A 315 -12.64 -21.36 -0.85
CA ALA A 315 -12.91 -21.42 0.59
C ALA A 315 -12.49 -20.13 1.32
N GLU A 316 -11.34 -19.55 0.97
CA GLU A 316 -10.90 -18.25 1.52
C GLU A 316 -11.90 -17.13 1.18
N ARG A 317 -12.37 -17.07 -0.06
CA ARG A 317 -13.36 -16.08 -0.48
C ARG A 317 -14.67 -16.21 0.28
N LEU A 318 -15.18 -17.42 0.40
CA LEU A 318 -16.43 -17.70 1.11
C LEU A 318 -16.29 -17.50 2.63
N SER A 319 -15.11 -17.74 3.20
CA SER A 319 -14.85 -17.53 4.63
C SER A 319 -15.01 -16.07 5.04
N TYR A 320 -14.68 -15.12 4.15
CA TYR A 320 -14.93 -13.70 4.41
C TYR A 320 -16.42 -13.41 4.61
N ASP A 321 -17.27 -13.88 3.70
CA ASP A 321 -18.72 -13.67 3.77
C ASP A 321 -19.31 -14.36 5.01
N TRP A 322 -18.82 -15.57 5.32
CA TRP A 322 -19.24 -16.34 6.49
C TRP A 322 -18.89 -15.64 7.80
N VAL A 323 -17.65 -15.19 7.95
CA VAL A 323 -17.18 -14.46 9.15
C VAL A 323 -17.94 -13.15 9.33
N LYS A 324 -18.13 -12.40 8.26
CA LYS A 324 -18.87 -11.14 8.32
C LYS A 324 -20.31 -11.35 8.79
N LYS A 325 -20.95 -12.42 8.34
CA LYS A 325 -22.32 -12.78 8.72
C LYS A 325 -22.42 -13.22 10.18
N HIS A 326 -21.48 -14.06 10.66
CA HIS A 326 -21.56 -14.68 11.99
C HIS A 326 -20.95 -13.84 13.10
N TYR A 327 -19.92 -13.07 12.80
CA TYR A 327 -19.16 -12.31 13.78
C TYR A 327 -19.19 -10.80 13.54
N GLY A 328 -19.69 -10.33 12.40
CA GLY A 328 -19.63 -8.93 12.01
C GLY A 328 -18.18 -8.43 11.84
N HIS A 329 -17.25 -9.33 11.53
CA HIS A 329 -15.82 -9.10 11.52
C HIS A 329 -15.21 -9.39 10.14
N GLU A 330 -14.08 -8.77 9.80
CA GLU A 330 -13.39 -8.96 8.52
C GLU A 330 -12.09 -9.78 8.65
N PHE A 331 -11.71 -10.12 9.88
CA PHE A 331 -10.54 -10.94 10.19
C PHE A 331 -10.98 -12.20 10.91
N LEU A 332 -10.23 -13.27 10.72
CA LEU A 332 -10.48 -14.58 11.30
C LEU A 332 -9.15 -15.30 11.54
N PHE A 333 -8.99 -15.84 12.74
CA PHE A 333 -7.98 -16.84 12.98
C PHE A 333 -8.57 -18.23 12.76
N ILE A 334 -7.87 -19.03 11.95
CA ILE A 334 -8.25 -20.42 11.69
C ILE A 334 -7.24 -21.32 12.39
N THR A 335 -7.74 -22.26 13.19
CA THR A 335 -6.93 -23.18 13.98
C THR A 335 -7.20 -24.62 13.62
N ASP A 336 -6.49 -25.54 14.23
CA ASP A 336 -6.68 -26.99 14.12
C ASP A 336 -6.58 -27.51 12.67
N TYR A 337 -5.52 -27.08 11.97
CA TYR A 337 -5.20 -27.58 10.63
C TYR A 337 -4.80 -29.06 10.65
N SER A 338 -5.01 -29.77 9.53
CA SER A 338 -4.60 -31.18 9.41
C SER A 338 -3.08 -31.34 9.46
N ALA A 339 -2.62 -32.31 10.26
CA ALA A 339 -1.20 -32.65 10.37
C ALA A 339 -0.57 -33.12 9.05
N GLU A 340 -1.36 -33.69 8.13
CA GLU A 340 -0.87 -34.25 6.87
C GLU A 340 -0.38 -33.18 5.87
N LYS A 341 -0.94 -31.97 5.97
CA LYS A 341 -0.59 -30.84 5.10
C LYS A 341 0.49 -29.92 5.68
N ARG A 342 1.03 -30.22 6.85
CA ARG A 342 1.99 -29.36 7.55
C ARG A 342 3.35 -30.03 7.71
N ALA A 343 4.39 -29.19 7.78
CA ALA A 343 5.76 -29.67 7.96
C ALA A 343 5.93 -30.39 9.29
N PHE A 344 6.86 -31.34 9.33
CA PHE A 344 7.05 -32.25 10.48
C PHE A 344 7.40 -31.55 11.79
N TYR A 345 7.91 -30.34 11.75
CA TYR A 345 8.33 -29.55 12.92
C TYR A 345 7.17 -28.78 13.58
N HIS A 346 5.96 -28.82 13.02
CA HIS A 346 4.81 -28.21 13.68
C HIS A 346 4.38 -29.03 14.90
N MET A 347 4.10 -28.33 16.00
CA MET A 347 3.61 -28.96 17.21
C MET A 347 2.21 -29.53 17.01
N ARG A 348 1.99 -30.75 17.50
CA ARG A 348 0.70 -31.46 17.45
C ARG A 348 0.05 -31.43 18.82
N ASP A 349 -1.28 -31.40 18.84
CA ASP A 349 -2.05 -31.62 20.06
C ASP A 349 -2.12 -33.12 20.43
N GLU A 350 -2.74 -33.42 21.57
CA GLU A 350 -2.88 -34.80 22.07
C GLU A 350 -3.69 -35.70 21.11
N ASN A 351 -4.52 -35.15 20.25
CA ASN A 351 -5.34 -35.84 19.25
C ASN A 351 -4.66 -35.91 17.87
N LEU A 352 -3.36 -35.61 17.77
CA LEU A 352 -2.56 -35.56 16.53
C LEU A 352 -3.02 -34.48 15.51
N SER A 353 -3.96 -33.60 15.86
CA SER A 353 -4.17 -32.38 15.12
C SER A 353 -3.12 -31.33 15.45
N LEU A 354 -2.89 -30.42 14.51
CA LEU A 354 -1.91 -29.37 14.76
C LEU A 354 -2.48 -28.26 15.65
N ILE A 355 -1.72 -27.90 16.66
CA ILE A 355 -1.89 -26.60 17.31
C ILE A 355 -1.29 -25.59 16.34
N HIS A 356 -2.13 -24.94 15.53
CA HIS A 356 -1.58 -24.04 14.54
C HIS A 356 -2.41 -22.79 14.33
N ILE A 357 -1.70 -21.75 14.13
CA ILE A 357 -2.17 -20.42 13.75
C ILE A 357 -2.46 -20.39 12.26
#